data_ef323436249c2a6437ca8cbe05a9b173
#
_entry.id   ef323436249c2a6437ca8cbe05a9b173
#
_cell.length_a   1.000
_cell.length_b   1.000
_cell.length_c   1.000
_cell.angle_alpha   90.00
_cell.angle_beta   90.00
_cell.angle_gamma   90.00
#
_symmetry.space_group_name_H-M   'P 1'
#
loop_
_entity.id
_entity.type
_entity.pdbx_description
1 polymer ?
#
loop_
_entity_poly.entity_id
_entity_poly.type
_entity_poly.pdbx_seq_one_letter_code
_entity_poly.pdbx_strand_id
1 'polypeptide(L)'
;MSTKHPTNTVLVTGGTGTLGKPLVARLREAGHEVRVLSRSSADFPVDLRTGDGLDAAMAGVAVVVHCASSPGGGDDVAAGHLIEAARRAGTVRNLVYISIVGVDVVPLGYYKTKLKVERMLEASGLGVTILRTTQFHDLVAHVVDTASKLPVVPVPVPSGVRVQPIAVEEVAARLADLAVPTPAGRVPDMGGPEIHTLPDLARTYLAATHRRRRVLPVPLAGKTYTAFKRGGNLTPSHAVGRTTFAEFAAGRGA
;
A
#
# COMPACT_ATOMS: atom_id res chain seq x y z
N MET A 1 -7.42 18.56 -23.45
CA MET A 1 -7.64 19.70 -22.52
C MET A 1 -7.27 19.21 -21.13
N SER A 2 -6.14 19.66 -20.59
CA SER A 2 -5.71 19.32 -19.22
C SER A 2 -6.57 20.12 -18.24
N THR A 3 -7.49 19.48 -17.58
CA THR A 3 -8.25 20.08 -16.47
C THR A 3 -7.26 20.33 -15.33
N LYS A 4 -6.75 21.56 -15.20
CA LYS A 4 -6.00 21.96 -14.01
C LYS A 4 -6.92 21.80 -12.81
N HIS A 5 -6.68 20.78 -12.00
CA HIS A 5 -7.30 20.68 -10.69
C HIS A 5 -6.84 21.88 -9.84
N PRO A 6 -7.73 22.42 -8.98
CA PRO A 6 -7.33 23.50 -8.08
C PRO A 6 -6.18 23.02 -7.19
N THR A 7 -5.19 23.87 -6.98
CA THR A 7 -4.05 23.61 -6.09
C THR A 7 -4.55 23.42 -4.66
N ASN A 8 -4.29 22.27 -4.07
CA ASN A 8 -4.64 21.95 -2.68
C ASN A 8 -3.38 21.64 -1.88
N THR A 9 -3.40 21.92 -0.58
CA THR A 9 -2.41 21.39 0.35
C THR A 9 -2.76 19.94 0.67
N VAL A 10 -1.90 19.01 0.27
CA VAL A 10 -2.06 17.56 0.45
C VAL A 10 -1.01 17.06 1.45
N LEU A 11 -1.44 16.43 2.53
CA LEU A 11 -0.55 15.76 3.48
C LEU A 11 -0.44 14.28 3.14
N VAL A 12 0.80 13.78 2.96
CA VAL A 12 1.07 12.36 2.68
C VAL A 12 1.81 11.74 3.85
N THR A 13 1.16 10.84 4.57
CA THR A 13 1.83 10.05 5.60
C THR A 13 2.58 8.89 4.96
N GLY A 14 3.75 8.55 5.50
CA GLY A 14 4.60 7.53 4.87
C GLY A 14 5.16 7.96 3.51
N GLY A 15 5.24 9.26 3.25
CA GLY A 15 5.67 9.82 1.97
C GLY A 15 7.10 9.49 1.55
N THR A 16 7.94 9.01 2.47
CA THR A 16 9.30 8.52 2.19
C THR A 16 9.37 7.01 1.88
N GLY A 17 8.25 6.31 1.99
CA GLY A 17 8.15 4.85 1.76
C GLY A 17 8.05 4.48 0.28
N THR A 18 7.95 3.17 0.01
CA THR A 18 7.87 2.59 -1.34
C THR A 18 6.73 3.20 -2.17
N LEU A 19 5.52 3.28 -1.62
CA LEU A 19 4.37 3.90 -2.29
C LEU A 19 4.39 5.43 -2.18
N GLY A 20 4.83 5.96 -1.03
CA GLY A 20 4.77 7.39 -0.78
C GLY A 20 5.66 8.22 -1.70
N LYS A 21 6.86 7.76 -2.03
CA LYS A 21 7.79 8.48 -2.92
C LYS A 21 7.19 8.77 -4.31
N PRO A 22 6.72 7.78 -5.08
CA PRO A 22 6.11 8.03 -6.39
C PRO A 22 4.81 8.83 -6.28
N LEU A 23 4.03 8.66 -5.21
CA LEU A 23 2.84 9.46 -4.97
C LEU A 23 3.17 10.94 -4.75
N VAL A 24 4.14 11.25 -3.89
CA VAL A 24 4.59 12.62 -3.62
C VAL A 24 5.08 13.30 -4.88
N ALA A 25 5.88 12.60 -5.71
CA ALA A 25 6.34 13.12 -7.00
C ALA A 25 5.16 13.51 -7.90
N ARG A 26 4.20 12.60 -8.08
CA ARG A 26 3.01 12.83 -8.93
C ARG A 26 2.14 13.99 -8.43
N LEU A 27 1.92 14.10 -7.13
CA LEU A 27 1.13 15.19 -6.56
C LEU A 27 1.81 16.56 -6.77
N ARG A 28 3.15 16.61 -6.64
CA ARG A 28 3.92 17.83 -6.91
C ARG A 28 3.91 18.20 -8.40
N GLU A 29 4.05 17.22 -9.29
CA GLU A 29 3.92 17.40 -10.74
C GLU A 29 2.52 17.91 -11.15
N ALA A 30 1.48 17.48 -10.42
CA ALA A 30 0.11 17.98 -10.60
C ALA A 30 -0.10 19.41 -10.03
N GLY A 31 0.93 20.01 -9.40
CA GLY A 31 0.90 21.38 -8.88
C GLY A 31 0.34 21.50 -7.46
N HIS A 32 0.19 20.40 -6.71
CA HIS A 32 -0.23 20.45 -5.32
C HIS A 32 0.92 20.88 -4.39
N GLU A 33 0.59 21.60 -3.31
CA GLU A 33 1.47 21.76 -2.17
C GLU A 33 1.48 20.44 -1.38
N VAL A 34 2.62 19.75 -1.30
CA VAL A 34 2.69 18.42 -0.67
C VAL A 34 3.53 18.47 0.60
N ARG A 35 2.89 18.18 1.73
CA ARG A 35 3.54 17.97 3.02
C ARG A 35 3.83 16.49 3.22
N VAL A 36 5.12 16.17 3.32
CA VAL A 36 5.59 14.79 3.53
C VAL A 36 5.75 14.55 5.02
N LEU A 37 4.94 13.63 5.55
CA LEU A 37 4.96 13.26 6.96
C LEU A 37 5.57 11.88 7.13
N SER A 38 6.72 11.82 7.79
CA SER A 38 7.40 10.59 8.18
C SER A 38 8.38 10.87 9.30
N ARG A 39 8.84 9.82 9.98
CA ARG A 39 9.87 9.94 11.04
C ARG A 39 11.20 10.54 10.56
N SER A 40 11.48 10.44 9.26
CA SER A 40 12.70 10.95 8.61
C SER A 40 12.45 12.12 7.66
N SER A 41 11.28 12.74 7.71
CA SER A 41 10.98 13.94 6.92
C SER A 41 11.75 15.14 7.46
N ALA A 42 12.26 16.00 6.58
CA ALA A 42 12.92 17.23 6.98
C ALA A 42 11.91 18.27 7.51
N ASP A 43 10.75 18.37 6.87
CA ASP A 43 9.76 19.41 7.18
C ASP A 43 8.83 19.02 8.33
N PHE A 44 8.38 17.76 8.35
CA PHE A 44 7.45 17.24 9.35
C PHE A 44 7.92 15.88 9.87
N PRO A 45 8.92 15.85 10.77
CA PRO A 45 9.42 14.62 11.40
C PRO A 45 8.45 14.17 12.50
N VAL A 46 7.38 13.46 12.11
CA VAL A 46 6.31 13.02 13.01
C VAL A 46 6.29 11.50 13.13
N ASP A 47 6.24 10.99 14.36
CA ASP A 47 5.83 9.61 14.63
C ASP A 47 4.31 9.60 14.88
N LEU A 48 3.57 8.97 13.96
CA LEU A 48 2.11 8.86 14.08
C LEU A 48 1.65 8.09 15.33
N ARG A 49 2.54 7.31 15.95
CA ARG A 49 2.20 6.55 17.17
C ARG A 49 2.10 7.44 18.40
N THR A 50 2.85 8.54 18.46
CA THR A 50 2.76 9.52 19.56
C THR A 50 1.76 10.62 19.23
N GLY A 51 1.60 10.96 17.96
CA GLY A 51 0.76 12.05 17.50
C GLY A 51 1.39 13.44 17.65
N ASP A 52 2.62 13.52 18.20
CA ASP A 52 3.29 14.80 18.40
C ASP A 52 3.59 15.50 17.07
N GLY A 53 3.29 16.78 16.97
CA GLY A 53 3.52 17.59 15.77
C GLY A 53 2.46 17.45 14.68
N LEU A 54 1.44 16.56 14.85
CA LEU A 54 0.39 16.36 13.85
C LEU A 54 -0.45 17.61 13.61
N ASP A 55 -0.76 18.39 14.64
CA ASP A 55 -1.60 19.57 14.52
C ASP A 55 -0.92 20.65 13.64
N ALA A 56 0.38 20.85 13.81
CA ALA A 56 1.14 21.77 12.97
C ALA A 56 1.21 21.29 11.51
N ALA A 57 1.41 19.97 11.30
CA ALA A 57 1.44 19.39 9.97
C ALA A 57 0.07 19.46 9.27
N MET A 58 -1.03 19.41 10.03
CA MET A 58 -2.41 19.37 9.53
C MET A 58 -2.99 20.77 9.23
N ALA A 59 -2.37 21.85 9.71
CA ALA A 59 -2.89 23.21 9.55
C ALA A 59 -3.11 23.56 8.07
N GLY A 60 -4.37 23.87 7.68
CA GLY A 60 -4.73 24.24 6.31
C GLY A 60 -4.70 23.10 5.28
N VAL A 61 -4.50 21.85 5.71
CA VAL A 61 -4.54 20.67 4.83
C VAL A 61 -5.97 20.41 4.36
N ALA A 62 -6.17 20.30 3.05
CA ALA A 62 -7.45 19.96 2.45
C ALA A 62 -7.64 18.45 2.23
N VAL A 63 -6.56 17.73 1.93
CA VAL A 63 -6.58 16.30 1.65
C VAL A 63 -5.44 15.60 2.41
N VAL A 64 -5.75 14.47 3.01
CA VAL A 64 -4.76 13.58 3.62
C VAL A 64 -4.69 12.30 2.81
N VAL A 65 -3.49 11.85 2.42
CA VAL A 65 -3.28 10.50 1.85
C VAL A 65 -2.48 9.66 2.83
N HIS A 66 -3.15 8.69 3.44
CA HIS A 66 -2.58 7.86 4.50
C HIS A 66 -1.95 6.59 3.90
N CYS A 67 -0.62 6.64 3.66
CA CYS A 67 0.19 5.52 3.17
C CYS A 67 1.08 4.89 4.25
N ALA A 68 1.21 5.52 5.42
CA ALA A 68 2.02 4.97 6.50
C ALA A 68 1.43 3.66 7.01
N SER A 69 2.29 2.66 7.18
CA SER A 69 1.90 1.36 7.69
C SER A 69 3.10 0.65 8.31
N SER A 70 2.85 -0.18 9.31
CA SER A 70 3.86 -0.98 10.00
C SER A 70 3.37 -2.42 10.17
N PRO A 71 3.99 -3.41 9.51
CA PRO A 71 3.67 -4.82 9.72
C PRO A 71 3.80 -5.27 11.19
N GLY A 72 4.60 -4.55 11.98
CA GLY A 72 4.78 -4.78 13.42
C GLY A 72 3.64 -4.24 14.29
N GLY A 73 2.57 -3.69 13.70
CA GLY A 73 1.40 -3.18 14.42
C GLY A 73 1.47 -1.68 14.75
N GLY A 74 0.39 -1.17 15.36
CA GLY A 74 0.23 0.24 15.73
C GLY A 74 -0.41 1.11 14.65
N ASP A 75 -0.82 0.55 13.52
CA ASP A 75 -1.50 1.31 12.45
C ASP A 75 -2.86 1.86 12.93
N ASP A 76 -3.54 1.16 13.82
CA ASP A 76 -4.80 1.62 14.42
C ASP A 76 -4.60 2.80 15.39
N VAL A 77 -3.53 2.79 16.18
CA VAL A 77 -3.15 3.93 17.04
C VAL A 77 -2.78 5.14 16.18
N ALA A 78 -1.94 4.92 15.18
CA ALA A 78 -1.53 5.96 14.24
C ALA A 78 -2.73 6.59 13.50
N ALA A 79 -3.67 5.76 13.05
CA ALA A 79 -4.90 6.23 12.41
C ALA A 79 -5.80 7.02 13.38
N GLY A 80 -5.87 6.61 14.65
CA GLY A 80 -6.60 7.34 15.69
C GLY A 80 -6.07 8.77 15.85
N HIS A 81 -4.76 8.93 16.04
CA HIS A 81 -4.13 10.25 16.15
C HIS A 81 -4.35 11.10 14.88
N LEU A 82 -4.25 10.48 13.70
CA LEU A 82 -4.47 11.17 12.42
C LEU A 82 -5.91 11.68 12.29
N ILE A 83 -6.90 10.87 12.65
CA ILE A 83 -8.32 11.22 12.63
C ILE A 83 -8.59 12.40 13.59
N GLU A 84 -8.07 12.34 14.80
CA GLU A 84 -8.27 13.39 15.79
C GLU A 84 -7.61 14.71 15.37
N ALA A 85 -6.39 14.66 14.80
CA ALA A 85 -5.73 15.85 14.28
C ALA A 85 -6.50 16.45 13.08
N ALA A 86 -7.01 15.61 12.18
CA ALA A 86 -7.84 16.07 11.05
C ALA A 86 -9.14 16.73 11.52
N ARG A 87 -9.78 16.20 12.56
CA ARG A 87 -10.98 16.79 13.17
C ARG A 87 -10.67 18.15 13.81
N ARG A 88 -9.60 18.26 14.58
CA ARG A 88 -9.18 19.52 15.19
C ARG A 88 -8.83 20.59 14.15
N ALA A 89 -8.19 20.20 13.06
CA ALA A 89 -7.86 21.12 11.97
C ALA A 89 -9.10 21.69 11.26
N GLY A 90 -10.17 20.91 11.14
CA GLY A 90 -11.44 21.31 10.53
C GLY A 90 -11.37 21.64 9.02
N THR A 91 -10.20 21.53 8.39
CA THR A 91 -9.96 21.86 6.98
C THR A 91 -9.92 20.65 6.08
N VAL A 92 -9.71 19.44 6.64
CA VAL A 92 -9.59 18.18 5.89
C VAL A 92 -10.97 17.78 5.36
N ARG A 93 -11.07 17.72 4.03
CA ARG A 93 -12.31 17.36 3.31
C ARG A 93 -12.32 15.91 2.85
N ASN A 94 -11.13 15.32 2.60
CA ASN A 94 -11.01 13.92 2.18
C ASN A 94 -9.76 13.29 2.82
N LEU A 95 -9.95 12.15 3.48
CA LEU A 95 -8.88 11.30 3.97
C LEU A 95 -8.82 10.04 3.09
N VAL A 96 -7.85 9.98 2.21
CA VAL A 96 -7.61 8.86 1.29
C VAL A 96 -6.75 7.81 1.99
N TYR A 97 -7.22 6.59 2.06
CA TYR A 97 -6.52 5.47 2.72
C TYR A 97 -6.20 4.35 1.77
N ILE A 98 -4.94 3.89 1.78
CA ILE A 98 -4.53 2.68 1.07
C ILE A 98 -4.69 1.44 1.96
N SER A 99 -5.53 0.52 1.51
CA SER A 99 -5.80 -0.74 2.18
C SER A 99 -5.46 -1.93 1.27
N ILE A 100 -5.86 -3.13 1.65
CA ILE A 100 -5.46 -4.37 0.99
C ILE A 100 -6.69 -5.17 0.59
N VAL A 101 -6.68 -5.76 -0.61
CA VAL A 101 -7.70 -6.72 -1.05
C VAL A 101 -7.70 -7.93 -0.12
N GLY A 102 -8.89 -8.28 0.38
CA GLY A 102 -9.10 -9.43 1.24
C GLY A 102 -8.87 -9.20 2.73
N VAL A 103 -8.76 -7.96 3.21
CA VAL A 103 -8.63 -7.66 4.66
C VAL A 103 -9.81 -8.18 5.49
N ASP A 104 -10.97 -8.34 4.87
CA ASP A 104 -12.21 -8.88 5.45
C ASP A 104 -12.35 -10.41 5.32
N VAL A 105 -11.51 -11.05 4.51
CA VAL A 105 -11.60 -12.49 4.18
C VAL A 105 -10.43 -13.28 4.77
N VAL A 106 -9.22 -12.73 4.73
CA VAL A 106 -8.00 -13.42 5.14
C VAL A 106 -7.70 -13.13 6.61
N PRO A 107 -7.72 -14.13 7.52
CA PRO A 107 -7.55 -13.91 8.96
C PRO A 107 -6.08 -13.71 9.37
N LEU A 108 -5.35 -12.84 8.69
CA LEU A 108 -3.99 -12.42 9.01
C LEU A 108 -4.02 -11.23 9.98
N GLY A 109 -3.20 -11.23 11.02
CA GLY A 109 -3.17 -10.16 12.03
C GLY A 109 -3.05 -8.76 11.43
N TYR A 110 -2.10 -8.58 10.50
CA TYR A 110 -1.93 -7.33 9.78
C TYR A 110 -3.19 -6.90 8.99
N TYR A 111 -3.88 -7.84 8.34
CA TYR A 111 -5.13 -7.57 7.60
C TYR A 111 -6.26 -7.14 8.54
N LYS A 112 -6.37 -7.78 9.71
CA LYS A 112 -7.33 -7.38 10.73
C LYS A 112 -7.10 -5.94 11.22
N THR A 113 -5.84 -5.54 11.39
CA THR A 113 -5.50 -4.16 11.74
C THR A 113 -5.89 -3.19 10.62
N LYS A 114 -5.60 -3.52 9.37
CA LYS A 114 -6.03 -2.72 8.21
C LYS A 114 -7.55 -2.56 8.14
N LEU A 115 -8.31 -3.63 8.33
CA LEU A 115 -9.77 -3.58 8.38
C LEU A 115 -10.28 -2.74 9.56
N LYS A 116 -9.61 -2.82 10.71
CA LYS A 116 -9.93 -1.97 11.87
C LYS A 116 -9.75 -0.49 11.52
N VAL A 117 -8.67 -0.13 10.84
CA VAL A 117 -8.44 1.25 10.38
C VAL A 117 -9.50 1.70 9.38
N GLU A 118 -9.89 0.87 8.40
CA GLU A 118 -11.00 1.20 7.50
C GLU A 118 -12.26 1.58 8.28
N ARG A 119 -12.66 0.75 9.25
CA ARG A 119 -13.86 0.99 10.08
C ARG A 119 -13.73 2.25 10.94
N MET A 120 -12.55 2.54 11.48
CA MET A 120 -12.30 3.77 12.25
C MET A 120 -12.47 5.00 11.36
N LEU A 121 -11.98 4.96 10.13
CA LEU A 121 -12.10 6.03 9.15
C LEU A 121 -13.58 6.24 8.75
N GLU A 122 -14.30 5.16 8.42
CA GLU A 122 -15.72 5.20 8.07
C GLU A 122 -16.57 5.76 9.21
N ALA A 123 -16.24 5.45 10.46
CA ALA A 123 -16.92 5.96 11.66
C ALA A 123 -16.44 7.36 12.09
N SER A 124 -15.43 7.94 11.42
CA SER A 124 -14.80 9.18 11.87
C SER A 124 -15.65 10.43 11.69
N GLY A 125 -16.67 10.41 10.84
CA GLY A 125 -17.43 11.61 10.44
C GLY A 125 -16.68 12.53 9.47
N LEU A 126 -15.44 12.19 9.08
CA LEU A 126 -14.68 12.87 8.02
C LEU A 126 -15.12 12.36 6.65
N GLY A 127 -14.86 13.15 5.60
CA GLY A 127 -14.89 12.64 4.24
C GLY A 127 -13.78 11.61 4.04
N VAL A 128 -14.11 10.43 3.53
CA VAL A 128 -13.15 9.32 3.39
C VAL A 128 -13.19 8.71 2.00
N THR A 129 -12.01 8.33 1.50
CA THR A 129 -11.85 7.51 0.29
C THR A 129 -10.95 6.33 0.61
N ILE A 130 -11.41 5.10 0.40
CA ILE A 130 -10.65 3.87 0.69
C ILE A 130 -10.38 3.15 -0.61
N LEU A 131 -9.10 2.93 -0.92
CA LEU A 131 -8.63 2.10 -2.03
C LEU A 131 -7.99 0.83 -1.48
N ARG A 132 -8.52 -0.33 -1.88
CA ARG A 132 -7.86 -1.61 -1.63
C ARG A 132 -7.07 -2.04 -2.86
N THR A 133 -5.83 -2.48 -2.66
CA THR A 133 -4.99 -3.01 -3.74
C THR A 133 -4.49 -4.40 -3.41
N THR A 134 -4.12 -5.16 -4.43
CA THR A 134 -3.38 -6.42 -4.26
C THR A 134 -1.93 -6.14 -3.87
N GLN A 135 -1.13 -7.18 -3.66
CA GLN A 135 0.25 -7.09 -3.19
C GLN A 135 1.14 -6.38 -4.22
N PHE A 136 2.00 -5.47 -3.76
CA PHE A 136 2.96 -4.81 -4.64
C PHE A 136 4.03 -5.77 -5.16
N HIS A 137 4.52 -5.54 -6.36
CA HIS A 137 5.68 -6.26 -6.94
C HIS A 137 6.87 -6.23 -5.98
N ASP A 138 7.15 -5.07 -5.38
CA ASP A 138 8.23 -4.87 -4.41
C ASP A 138 8.12 -5.76 -3.18
N LEU A 139 6.90 -6.02 -2.69
CA LEU A 139 6.69 -6.92 -1.56
C LEU A 139 7.06 -8.36 -1.94
N VAL A 140 6.67 -8.82 -3.13
CA VAL A 140 7.02 -10.16 -3.62
C VAL A 140 8.54 -10.28 -3.76
N ALA A 141 9.19 -9.31 -4.39
CA ALA A 141 10.64 -9.25 -4.52
C ALA A 141 11.34 -9.29 -3.15
N HIS A 142 10.88 -8.47 -2.18
CA HIS A 142 11.43 -8.44 -0.84
C HIS A 142 11.31 -9.79 -0.10
N VAL A 143 10.19 -10.49 -0.25
CA VAL A 143 9.98 -11.83 0.33
C VAL A 143 10.96 -12.83 -0.27
N VAL A 144 11.15 -12.83 -1.60
CA VAL A 144 12.10 -13.71 -2.27
C VAL A 144 13.54 -13.36 -1.89
N ASP A 145 13.89 -12.07 -1.83
CA ASP A 145 15.22 -11.61 -1.38
C ASP A 145 15.53 -12.06 0.04
N THR A 146 14.58 -11.91 0.95
CA THR A 146 14.73 -12.31 2.35
C THR A 146 14.87 -13.83 2.48
N ALA A 147 14.04 -14.60 1.79
CA ALA A 147 14.13 -16.05 1.78
C ALA A 147 15.45 -16.54 1.14
N SER A 148 15.96 -15.79 0.16
CA SER A 148 17.24 -16.11 -0.51
C SER A 148 18.48 -15.85 0.35
N LYS A 149 18.38 -15.06 1.42
CA LYS A 149 19.49 -14.84 2.38
C LYS A 149 19.67 -16.02 3.33
N LEU A 150 18.68 -16.88 3.47
CA LEU A 150 18.82 -18.08 4.30
C LEU A 150 19.88 -19.01 3.71
N PRO A 151 20.72 -19.63 4.57
CA PRO A 151 21.78 -20.55 4.09
C PRO A 151 21.22 -21.86 3.52
N VAL A 152 19.90 -22.00 3.48
CA VAL A 152 19.19 -23.17 2.98
C VAL A 152 19.07 -23.10 1.45
N VAL A 153 19.48 -24.15 0.78
CA VAL A 153 19.26 -24.36 -0.66
C VAL A 153 18.49 -25.66 -0.83
N PRO A 154 17.31 -25.66 -1.43
CA PRO A 154 16.58 -24.61 -2.18
C PRO A 154 15.85 -23.58 -1.30
N VAL A 155 15.41 -22.46 -1.92
CA VAL A 155 14.63 -21.40 -1.27
C VAL A 155 13.20 -21.89 -0.98
N PRO A 156 12.77 -21.99 0.27
CA PRO A 156 11.41 -22.43 0.61
C PRO A 156 10.39 -21.32 0.29
N VAL A 157 9.32 -21.68 -0.44
CA VAL A 157 8.25 -20.75 -0.81
C VAL A 157 6.90 -21.43 -0.59
N PRO A 158 5.90 -20.76 0.05
CA PRO A 158 4.57 -21.34 0.24
C PRO A 158 3.93 -21.80 -1.07
N SER A 159 3.53 -23.10 -1.13
CA SER A 159 2.89 -23.69 -2.30
C SER A 159 1.38 -23.45 -2.31
N GLY A 160 0.76 -23.39 -3.50
CA GLY A 160 -0.69 -23.25 -3.65
C GLY A 160 -1.26 -21.88 -3.27
N VAL A 161 -0.44 -20.92 -2.85
CA VAL A 161 -0.84 -19.51 -2.69
C VAL A 161 -0.71 -18.83 -4.03
N ARG A 162 -1.79 -18.16 -4.44
CA ARG A 162 -1.80 -17.30 -5.63
C ARG A 162 -1.80 -15.84 -5.21
N VAL A 163 -1.11 -15.02 -5.96
CA VAL A 163 -1.04 -13.56 -5.80
C VAL A 163 -1.23 -12.88 -7.15
N GLN A 164 -1.69 -11.65 -7.10
CA GLN A 164 -1.98 -10.81 -8.26
C GLN A 164 -1.19 -9.50 -8.12
N PRO A 165 0.16 -9.55 -8.30
CA PRO A 165 1.02 -8.42 -7.94
C PRO A 165 0.79 -7.21 -8.85
N ILE A 166 0.84 -6.00 -8.25
CA ILE A 166 0.59 -4.71 -8.93
C ILE A 166 1.80 -3.79 -8.78
N ALA A 167 2.04 -2.95 -9.79
CA ALA A 167 3.10 -1.94 -9.75
C ALA A 167 2.73 -0.79 -8.80
N VAL A 168 3.70 -0.36 -8.01
CA VAL A 168 3.55 0.74 -7.05
C VAL A 168 3.23 2.06 -7.75
N GLU A 169 3.82 2.28 -8.91
CA GLU A 169 3.64 3.48 -9.73
C GLU A 169 2.20 3.65 -10.22
N GLU A 170 1.52 2.54 -10.52
CA GLU A 170 0.12 2.54 -10.96
C GLU A 170 -0.82 2.83 -9.78
N VAL A 171 -0.51 2.28 -8.61
CA VAL A 171 -1.25 2.58 -7.37
C VAL A 171 -1.04 4.04 -6.96
N ALA A 172 0.20 4.56 -7.07
CA ALA A 172 0.51 5.96 -6.81
C ALA A 172 -0.26 6.90 -7.75
N ALA A 173 -0.37 6.55 -9.04
CA ALA A 173 -1.18 7.31 -9.99
C ALA A 173 -2.64 7.36 -9.56
N ARG A 174 -3.22 6.21 -9.23
CA ARG A 174 -4.62 6.14 -8.77
C ARG A 174 -4.86 6.93 -7.49
N LEU A 175 -3.94 6.86 -6.52
CA LEU A 175 -4.05 7.63 -5.29
C LEU A 175 -3.94 9.14 -5.55
N ALA A 176 -3.12 9.57 -6.51
CA ALA A 176 -3.05 10.98 -6.91
C ALA A 176 -4.38 11.46 -7.51
N ASP A 177 -5.04 10.65 -8.35
CA ASP A 177 -6.37 10.95 -8.88
C ASP A 177 -7.44 11.05 -7.77
N LEU A 178 -7.31 10.24 -6.72
CA LEU A 178 -8.22 10.23 -5.56
C LEU A 178 -7.91 11.33 -4.54
N ALA A 179 -6.74 11.97 -4.62
CA ALA A 179 -6.30 13.02 -3.70
C ALA A 179 -6.98 14.37 -4.00
N VAL A 180 -8.30 14.35 -4.14
CA VAL A 180 -9.16 15.52 -4.36
C VAL A 180 -10.05 15.78 -3.14
N PRO A 181 -10.54 17.02 -2.92
CA PRO A 181 -11.36 17.35 -1.76
C PRO A 181 -12.72 16.62 -1.66
N THR A 182 -13.17 15.96 -2.75
CA THR A 182 -14.44 15.24 -2.77
C THR A 182 -14.24 13.78 -2.37
N PRO A 183 -14.76 13.33 -1.23
CA PRO A 183 -14.65 11.95 -0.79
C PRO A 183 -15.49 11.03 -1.69
N ALA A 184 -14.99 9.81 -1.93
CA ALA A 184 -15.64 8.81 -2.79
C ALA A 184 -16.05 7.53 -2.04
N GLY A 185 -15.87 7.47 -0.72
CA GLY A 185 -16.13 6.25 0.04
C GLY A 185 -15.18 5.11 -0.36
N ARG A 186 -15.65 3.88 -0.30
CA ARG A 186 -14.88 2.74 -0.80
C ARG A 186 -14.97 2.68 -2.33
N VAL A 187 -13.84 2.92 -2.99
CA VAL A 187 -13.73 2.82 -4.46
C VAL A 187 -13.43 1.37 -4.90
N PRO A 188 -13.61 1.05 -6.19
CA PRO A 188 -13.26 -0.28 -6.72
C PRO A 188 -11.82 -0.67 -6.41
N ASP A 189 -11.62 -1.95 -6.11
CA ASP A 189 -10.30 -2.53 -5.82
C ASP A 189 -9.36 -2.39 -7.04
N MET A 190 -8.03 -2.46 -6.81
CA MET A 190 -7.03 -2.52 -7.86
C MET A 190 -6.19 -3.80 -7.74
N GLY A 191 -6.17 -4.61 -8.78
CA GLY A 191 -5.29 -5.77 -8.90
C GLY A 191 -4.32 -5.64 -10.06
N GLY A 192 -3.18 -6.33 -9.97
CA GLY A 192 -2.24 -6.44 -11.08
C GLY A 192 -2.84 -7.20 -12.27
N PRO A 193 -2.14 -7.19 -13.43
CA PRO A 193 -2.68 -7.75 -14.68
C PRO A 193 -2.80 -9.27 -14.64
N GLU A 194 -1.98 -9.95 -13.84
CA GLU A 194 -1.80 -11.40 -13.89
C GLU A 194 -1.86 -12.03 -12.50
N ILE A 195 -2.36 -13.27 -12.44
CA ILE A 195 -2.39 -14.08 -11.23
C ILE A 195 -1.38 -15.21 -11.38
N HIS A 196 -0.43 -15.27 -10.46
CA HIS A 196 0.62 -16.30 -10.43
C HIS A 196 0.68 -17.03 -9.10
N THR A 197 1.32 -18.19 -9.08
CA THR A 197 1.70 -18.83 -7.80
C THR A 197 2.94 -18.15 -7.22
N LEU A 198 3.07 -18.13 -5.89
CA LEU A 198 4.29 -17.60 -5.26
C LEU A 198 5.57 -18.31 -5.72
N PRO A 199 5.60 -19.67 -5.90
CA PRO A 199 6.76 -20.34 -6.46
C PRO A 199 7.14 -19.87 -7.88
N ASP A 200 6.15 -19.57 -8.74
CA ASP A 200 6.43 -19.10 -10.11
C ASP A 200 7.00 -17.68 -10.08
N LEU A 201 6.43 -16.79 -9.28
CA LEU A 201 6.99 -15.44 -9.10
C LEU A 201 8.42 -15.48 -8.54
N ALA A 202 8.68 -16.38 -7.57
CA ALA A 202 10.03 -16.55 -7.04
C ALA A 202 11.02 -17.02 -8.12
N ARG A 203 10.63 -17.97 -8.99
CA ARG A 203 11.47 -18.41 -10.11
C ARG A 203 11.73 -17.28 -11.10
N THR A 204 10.69 -16.55 -11.49
CA THR A 204 10.78 -15.38 -12.40
C THR A 204 11.76 -14.35 -11.84
N TYR A 205 11.63 -14.00 -10.56
CA TYR A 205 12.48 -13.00 -9.93
C TYR A 205 13.94 -13.46 -9.81
N LEU A 206 14.18 -14.71 -9.39
CA LEU A 206 15.53 -15.26 -9.28
C LEU A 206 16.21 -15.36 -10.64
N ALA A 207 15.48 -15.74 -11.69
CA ALA A 207 16.02 -15.79 -13.05
C ALA A 207 16.38 -14.39 -13.55
N ALA A 208 15.48 -13.41 -13.41
CA ALA A 208 15.70 -12.03 -13.83
C ALA A 208 16.87 -11.36 -13.09
N THR A 209 17.07 -11.69 -11.82
CA THR A 209 18.20 -11.17 -11.00
C THR A 209 19.46 -12.02 -11.05
N HIS A 210 19.56 -12.94 -12.02
CA HIS A 210 20.73 -13.82 -12.27
C HIS A 210 21.16 -14.68 -11.07
N ARG A 211 20.21 -14.99 -10.16
CA ARG A 211 20.49 -15.82 -8.97
C ARG A 211 20.24 -17.30 -9.27
N ARG A 212 21.29 -18.10 -9.22
CA ARG A 212 21.24 -19.56 -9.45
C ARG A 212 20.72 -20.31 -8.22
N ARG A 213 19.48 -20.06 -7.79
CA ARG A 213 18.86 -20.72 -6.65
C ARG A 213 17.59 -21.50 -7.07
N ARG A 214 17.45 -22.71 -6.54
CA ARG A 214 16.22 -23.50 -6.77
C ARG A 214 15.12 -23.08 -5.79
N VAL A 215 13.89 -23.09 -6.24
CA VAL A 215 12.70 -22.83 -5.41
C VAL A 215 12.11 -24.17 -4.96
N LEU A 216 11.85 -24.30 -3.66
CA LEU A 216 11.17 -25.45 -3.05
C LEU A 216 9.76 -25.03 -2.64
N PRO A 217 8.71 -25.49 -3.35
CA PRO A 217 7.35 -25.27 -2.92
C PRO A 217 7.06 -26.06 -1.62
N VAL A 218 6.67 -25.35 -0.54
CA VAL A 218 6.40 -25.94 0.77
C VAL A 218 4.91 -25.76 1.10
N PRO A 219 4.16 -26.85 1.34
CA PRO A 219 2.79 -26.72 1.81
C PRO A 219 2.78 -26.22 3.25
N LEU A 220 1.89 -25.26 3.53
CA LEU A 220 1.64 -24.75 4.86
C LEU A 220 0.25 -25.20 5.34
N ALA A 221 -0.04 -25.01 6.62
CA ALA A 221 -1.34 -25.29 7.22
C ALA A 221 -1.88 -24.05 7.96
N GLY A 222 -3.17 -24.09 8.27
CA GLY A 222 -3.85 -23.06 9.05
C GLY A 222 -4.84 -22.21 8.26
N LYS A 223 -5.70 -21.50 9.01
CA LYS A 223 -6.84 -20.75 8.44
C LYS A 223 -6.40 -19.65 7.47
N THR A 224 -5.34 -18.93 7.79
CA THR A 224 -4.77 -17.87 6.94
C THR A 224 -4.29 -18.44 5.60
N TYR A 225 -3.51 -19.51 5.66
CA TYR A 225 -3.03 -20.17 4.44
C TYR A 225 -4.19 -20.71 3.57
N THR A 226 -5.20 -21.32 4.20
CA THR A 226 -6.40 -21.79 3.49
C THR A 226 -7.13 -20.63 2.79
N ALA A 227 -7.25 -19.47 3.44
CA ALA A 227 -7.89 -18.30 2.83
C ALA A 227 -7.09 -17.78 1.62
N PHE A 228 -5.76 -17.71 1.70
CA PHE A 228 -4.91 -17.38 0.55
C PHE A 228 -5.04 -18.40 -0.59
N LYS A 229 -5.06 -19.69 -0.29
CA LYS A 229 -5.25 -20.75 -1.31
C LYS A 229 -6.58 -20.60 -2.04
N ARG A 230 -7.63 -20.17 -1.34
CA ARG A 230 -8.95 -19.89 -1.93
C ARG A 230 -8.99 -18.59 -2.74
N GLY A 231 -7.91 -17.83 -2.75
CA GLY A 231 -7.83 -16.57 -3.50
C GLY A 231 -8.45 -15.37 -2.78
N GLY A 232 -8.54 -15.40 -1.43
CA GLY A 232 -9.11 -14.30 -0.66
C GLY A 232 -8.34 -12.98 -0.76
N ASN A 233 -7.17 -12.98 -1.36
CA ASN A 233 -6.31 -11.81 -1.63
C ASN A 233 -6.30 -11.40 -3.11
N LEU A 234 -7.18 -11.94 -3.93
CA LEU A 234 -7.26 -11.69 -5.37
C LEU A 234 -8.48 -10.85 -5.72
N THR A 235 -8.37 -10.08 -6.79
CA THR A 235 -9.48 -9.32 -7.38
C THR A 235 -9.44 -9.42 -8.92
N PRO A 236 -9.72 -10.59 -9.49
CA PRO A 236 -9.60 -10.79 -10.95
C PRO A 236 -10.57 -9.94 -11.76
N SER A 237 -11.71 -9.54 -11.19
CA SER A 237 -12.66 -8.61 -11.83
C SER A 237 -12.13 -7.17 -11.91
N HIS A 238 -11.07 -6.83 -11.18
CA HIS A 238 -10.44 -5.51 -11.15
C HIS A 238 -8.94 -5.61 -11.45
N ALA A 239 -8.58 -6.43 -12.44
CA ALA A 239 -7.22 -6.54 -12.98
C ALA A 239 -6.89 -5.31 -13.85
N VAL A 240 -6.72 -4.16 -13.21
CA VAL A 240 -6.53 -2.86 -13.89
C VAL A 240 -5.06 -2.46 -14.04
N GLY A 241 -4.16 -3.15 -13.36
CA GLY A 241 -2.71 -3.00 -13.54
C GLY A 241 -2.29 -3.40 -14.96
N ARG A 242 -1.17 -2.85 -15.41
CA ARG A 242 -0.63 -3.08 -16.77
C ARG A 242 0.76 -3.70 -16.72
N THR A 243 1.60 -3.23 -15.80
CA THR A 243 2.96 -3.72 -15.63
C THR A 243 2.92 -5.13 -15.04
N THR A 244 3.48 -6.09 -15.76
CA THR A 244 3.61 -7.48 -15.31
C THR A 244 4.71 -7.63 -14.28
N PHE A 245 4.66 -8.71 -13.49
CA PHE A 245 5.76 -8.99 -12.54
C PHE A 245 7.06 -9.34 -13.27
N ALA A 246 6.99 -9.91 -14.46
CA ALA A 246 8.16 -10.22 -15.27
C ALA A 246 8.88 -8.95 -15.74
N GLU A 247 8.14 -7.95 -16.23
CA GLU A 247 8.70 -6.63 -16.61
C GLU A 247 9.35 -5.92 -15.42
N PHE A 248 8.67 -5.91 -14.27
CA PHE A 248 9.24 -5.37 -13.03
C PHE A 248 10.53 -6.08 -12.62
N ALA A 249 10.55 -7.42 -12.67
CA ALA A 249 11.72 -8.22 -12.29
C ALA A 249 12.90 -7.99 -13.25
N ALA A 250 12.65 -7.86 -14.56
CA ALA A 250 13.67 -7.55 -15.56
C ALA A 250 14.38 -6.21 -15.25
N GLY A 251 13.61 -5.18 -14.85
CA GLY A 251 14.17 -3.89 -14.44
C GLY A 251 15.02 -3.93 -13.15
N ARG A 252 14.95 -5.01 -12.36
CA ARG A 252 15.77 -5.21 -11.16
C ARG A 252 17.07 -5.97 -11.42
N GLY A 253 17.18 -6.62 -12.57
CA GLY A 253 18.36 -7.39 -12.99
C GLY A 253 19.32 -6.63 -13.91
N ALA A 254 18.89 -5.48 -14.40
CA ALA A 254 19.70 -4.55 -15.20
C ALA A 254 20.50 -3.59 -14.27
#